data_7dbeade9919c3de47ff8a081460eda5a
#
_entry.id   7dbeade9919c3de47ff8a081460eda5a
#
_cell.length_a   1.000
_cell.length_b   1.000
_cell.length_c   1.000
_cell.angle_alpha   90.00
_cell.angle_beta   90.00
_cell.angle_gamma   90.00
#
_symmetry.space_group_name_H-M   'P 1'
#
loop_
_entity.id
_entity.type
_entity.pdbx_description
1 polymer ?
#
loop_
_entity_poly.entity_id
_entity_poly.type
_entity_poly.pdbx_seq_one_letter_code
_entity_poly.pdbx_strand_id
1 'polypeptide(L)'
;MIKNQTHKIKKKYPKKNNLNSDKKIWLYGYHSVKAALENINRKKYRLICTKNALDKLGEVAKNLEIQTTIINSKEFNKFLSDNSVHQGLALEVETLKFNDLDEILLSKSDNDIIIVLDRIKDPQNVGAIIRSAEILGCKAIIGSTYHCAQESGSLVKAASG
;
A
#
# COMPACT_ATOMS: atom_id res chain seq x y z
N MET A 1 33.57 -18.14 -42.90
CA MET A 1 33.57 -18.46 -41.46
C MET A 1 33.43 -17.19 -40.65
N ILE A 2 32.21 -16.84 -40.22
CA ILE A 2 31.93 -15.64 -39.42
C ILE A 2 31.84 -16.13 -37.96
N LYS A 3 32.78 -15.68 -37.13
CA LYS A 3 32.79 -16.00 -35.69
C LYS A 3 31.79 -15.09 -34.97
N ASN A 4 30.68 -15.63 -34.54
CA ASN A 4 29.74 -14.98 -33.61
C ASN A 4 30.42 -14.80 -32.24
N GLN A 5 30.82 -13.58 -31.92
CA GLN A 5 31.20 -13.20 -30.54
C GLN A 5 29.94 -12.83 -29.76
N THR A 6 29.43 -13.75 -28.93
CA THR A 6 28.41 -13.46 -27.93
C THR A 6 29.03 -12.68 -26.78
N HIS A 7 28.83 -11.37 -26.75
CA HIS A 7 29.19 -10.53 -25.62
C HIS A 7 28.21 -10.83 -24.47
N LYS A 8 28.68 -11.57 -23.48
CA LYS A 8 27.96 -11.71 -22.18
C LYS A 8 28.04 -10.38 -21.44
N ILE A 9 27.02 -9.56 -21.56
CA ILE A 9 26.86 -8.38 -20.72
C ILE A 9 26.50 -8.87 -19.30
N LYS A 10 27.48 -8.90 -18.40
CA LYS A 10 27.26 -9.08 -16.98
C LYS A 10 26.59 -7.81 -16.43
N LYS A 11 25.26 -7.75 -16.42
CA LYS A 11 24.54 -6.71 -15.69
C LYS A 11 24.80 -6.92 -14.19
N LYS A 12 25.62 -6.04 -13.60
CA LYS A 12 25.77 -5.91 -12.16
C LYS A 12 24.47 -5.27 -11.64
N TYR A 13 23.55 -6.07 -11.14
CA TYR A 13 22.42 -5.54 -10.38
C TYR A 13 22.97 -5.00 -9.04
N PRO A 14 22.56 -3.79 -8.61
CA PRO A 14 22.94 -3.30 -7.30
C PRO A 14 22.44 -4.28 -6.23
N LYS A 15 23.28 -4.55 -5.24
CA LYS A 15 22.92 -5.41 -4.09
C LYS A 15 21.58 -4.97 -3.53
N LYS A 16 20.69 -5.94 -3.20
CA LYS A 16 19.43 -5.73 -2.47
C LYS A 16 19.72 -4.85 -1.25
N ASN A 17 19.55 -3.54 -1.37
CA ASN A 17 19.36 -2.72 -0.18
C ASN A 17 18.02 -3.14 0.39
N ASN A 18 17.98 -3.49 1.69
CA ASN A 18 16.76 -3.83 2.41
C ASN A 18 15.80 -2.62 2.39
N LEU A 19 15.03 -2.49 1.31
CA LEU A 19 13.98 -1.48 1.14
C LEU A 19 12.73 -1.80 1.96
N ASN A 20 12.70 -2.97 2.58
CA ASN A 20 11.72 -3.37 3.58
C ASN A 20 12.13 -2.86 4.97
N SER A 21 12.30 -1.54 5.15
CA SER A 21 12.27 -1.00 6.50
C SER A 21 10.82 -1.12 7.00
N ASP A 22 10.63 -1.71 8.18
CA ASP A 22 9.35 -1.81 8.90
C ASP A 22 8.83 -0.40 9.24
N LYS A 23 8.49 0.36 8.19
CA LYS A 23 8.04 1.74 8.31
C LYS A 23 6.58 1.75 8.75
N LYS A 24 6.32 2.43 9.85
CA LYS A 24 4.95 2.67 10.31
C LYS A 24 4.35 3.85 9.54
N ILE A 25 3.10 3.67 9.11
CA ILE A 25 2.31 4.71 8.46
C ILE A 25 0.90 4.76 9.07
N TRP A 26 0.24 5.90 8.88
CA TRP A 26 -1.16 6.06 9.21
C TRP A 26 -2.04 5.87 7.97
N LEU A 27 -2.92 4.89 8.01
CA LEU A 27 -4.03 4.77 7.08
C LEU A 27 -5.25 5.49 7.67
N TYR A 28 -6.07 6.11 6.81
CA TYR A 28 -7.23 6.85 7.26
C TYR A 28 -8.39 6.78 6.26
N GLY A 29 -9.60 7.05 6.77
CA GLY A 29 -10.85 6.89 6.03
C GLY A 29 -11.43 5.48 6.14
N TYR A 30 -12.75 5.40 6.00
CA TYR A 30 -13.52 4.20 6.35
C TYR A 30 -13.06 2.95 5.56
N HIS A 31 -13.02 3.03 4.24
CA HIS A 31 -12.69 1.89 3.38
C HIS A 31 -11.26 1.41 3.59
N SER A 32 -10.30 2.33 3.61
CA SER A 32 -8.88 2.00 3.83
C SER A 32 -8.63 1.35 5.18
N VAL A 33 -9.24 1.89 6.24
CA VAL A 33 -9.10 1.33 7.59
C VAL A 33 -9.78 -0.03 7.69
N LYS A 34 -11.00 -0.17 7.14
CA LYS A 34 -11.73 -1.44 7.14
C LYS A 34 -10.95 -2.53 6.40
N ALA A 35 -10.51 -2.28 5.18
CA ALA A 35 -9.72 -3.22 4.39
C ALA A 35 -8.42 -3.62 5.11
N ALA A 36 -7.72 -2.67 5.72
CA ALA A 36 -6.50 -2.95 6.48
C ALA A 36 -6.76 -3.77 7.75
N LEU A 37 -7.89 -3.56 8.42
CA LEU A 37 -8.30 -4.36 9.60
C LEU A 37 -8.61 -5.80 9.21
N GLU A 38 -9.25 -6.03 8.07
CA GLU A 38 -9.61 -7.34 7.55
C GLU A 38 -8.41 -8.09 6.93
N ASN A 39 -7.34 -7.39 6.54
CA ASN A 39 -6.16 -8.00 5.95
C ASN A 39 -5.30 -8.69 7.01
N ILE A 40 -5.25 -10.03 6.97
CA ILE A 40 -4.46 -10.85 7.90
C ILE A 40 -2.94 -10.67 7.75
N ASN A 41 -2.47 -10.27 6.57
CA ASN A 41 -1.05 -10.04 6.29
C ASN A 41 -0.57 -8.65 6.72
N ARG A 42 -1.49 -7.78 7.15
CA ARG A 42 -1.17 -6.42 7.59
C ARG A 42 -0.88 -6.38 9.08
N LYS A 43 0.32 -6.01 9.48
CA LYS A 43 0.63 -5.77 10.89
C LYS A 43 0.05 -4.44 11.33
N LYS A 44 -0.81 -4.49 12.35
CA LYS A 44 -1.58 -3.38 12.88
C LYS A 44 -1.09 -3.07 14.28
N TYR A 45 -1.03 -1.79 14.66
CA TYR A 45 -0.50 -1.35 15.95
C TYR A 45 -1.57 -0.74 16.84
N ARG A 46 -2.25 0.31 16.34
CA ARG A 46 -3.31 0.98 17.09
C ARG A 46 -4.34 1.64 16.19
N LEU A 47 -5.58 1.64 16.65
CA LEU A 47 -6.71 2.32 16.03
C LEU A 47 -7.05 3.57 16.81
N ILE A 48 -7.17 4.69 16.12
CA ILE A 48 -7.72 5.94 16.65
C ILE A 48 -9.05 6.20 15.93
N CYS A 49 -10.11 6.42 16.69
CA CYS A 49 -11.44 6.55 16.12
C CYS A 49 -12.32 7.54 16.90
N THR A 50 -13.34 8.07 16.24
CA THR A 50 -14.48 8.66 16.93
C THR A 50 -15.46 7.56 17.32
N LYS A 51 -16.31 7.81 18.33
CA LYS A 51 -17.34 6.84 18.75
C LYS A 51 -18.24 6.42 17.58
N ASN A 52 -18.77 7.37 16.85
CA ASN A 52 -19.65 7.08 15.69
C ASN A 52 -18.96 6.26 14.59
N ALA A 53 -17.67 6.51 14.35
CA ALA A 53 -16.92 5.76 13.35
C ALA A 53 -16.59 4.33 13.81
N LEU A 54 -16.34 4.14 15.11
CA LEU A 54 -16.17 2.81 15.70
C LEU A 54 -17.46 1.99 15.59
N ASP A 55 -18.60 2.59 15.94
CA ASP A 55 -19.91 1.94 15.82
C ASP A 55 -20.20 1.53 14.35
N LYS A 56 -19.81 2.36 13.39
CA LYS A 56 -19.96 2.07 11.96
C LYS A 56 -19.08 0.90 11.48
N LEU A 57 -17.94 0.65 12.10
CA LEU A 57 -17.10 -0.52 11.79
C LEU A 57 -17.77 -1.85 12.17
N GLY A 58 -18.71 -1.82 13.14
CA GLY A 58 -19.54 -2.97 13.52
C GLY A 58 -18.71 -4.19 13.95
N GLU A 59 -18.95 -5.33 13.33
CA GLU A 59 -18.30 -6.60 13.68
C GLU A 59 -16.78 -6.56 13.51
N VAL A 60 -16.26 -5.79 12.53
CA VAL A 60 -14.82 -5.65 12.33
C VAL A 60 -14.13 -5.05 13.56
N ALA A 61 -14.84 -4.19 14.30
CA ALA A 61 -14.32 -3.56 15.51
C ALA A 61 -14.39 -4.44 16.75
N LYS A 62 -15.27 -5.44 16.78
CA LYS A 62 -15.52 -6.26 18.00
C LYS A 62 -14.37 -7.21 18.35
N ASN A 63 -13.62 -7.65 17.34
CA ASN A 63 -12.57 -8.66 17.50
C ASN A 63 -11.15 -8.08 17.34
N LEU A 64 -10.99 -6.76 17.59
CA LEU A 64 -9.70 -6.12 17.44
C LEU A 64 -8.80 -6.39 18.65
N GLU A 65 -7.72 -7.13 18.43
CA GLU A 65 -6.65 -7.35 19.43
C GLU A 65 -5.61 -6.22 19.42
N ILE A 66 -5.98 -5.01 18.99
CA ILE A 66 -5.10 -3.85 18.93
C ILE A 66 -5.60 -2.73 19.86
N GLN A 67 -4.66 -1.90 20.33
CA GLN A 67 -4.99 -0.74 21.14
C GLN A 67 -5.95 0.18 20.37
N THR A 68 -7.13 0.40 20.94
CA THR A 68 -8.14 1.30 20.36
C THR A 68 -8.34 2.51 21.26
N THR A 69 -8.25 3.72 20.69
CA THR A 69 -8.42 4.98 21.43
C THR A 69 -9.53 5.81 20.78
N ILE A 70 -10.52 6.19 21.58
CA ILE A 70 -11.61 7.07 21.13
C ILE A 70 -11.19 8.51 21.39
N ILE A 71 -11.23 9.35 20.34
CA ILE A 71 -10.88 10.77 20.39
C ILE A 71 -11.93 11.63 19.66
N ASN A 72 -11.86 12.93 19.87
CA ASN A 72 -12.66 13.89 19.09
C ASN A 72 -12.06 14.15 17.70
N SER A 73 -12.91 14.53 16.74
CA SER A 73 -12.47 14.75 15.35
C SER A 73 -11.31 15.75 15.22
N LYS A 74 -11.27 16.80 16.05
CA LYS A 74 -10.21 17.82 16.03
C LYS A 74 -8.83 17.28 16.46
N GLU A 75 -8.80 16.18 17.19
CA GLU A 75 -7.55 15.62 17.71
C GLU A 75 -6.79 14.78 16.70
N PHE A 76 -7.42 14.44 15.56
CA PHE A 76 -6.76 13.70 14.48
C PHE A 76 -5.56 14.47 13.89
N ASN A 77 -5.55 15.80 13.96
CA ASN A 77 -4.44 16.64 13.51
C ASN A 77 -3.12 16.36 14.26
N LYS A 78 -3.17 15.69 15.42
CA LYS A 78 -1.98 15.22 16.14
C LYS A 78 -1.28 14.05 15.44
N PHE A 79 -1.97 13.35 14.56
CA PHE A 79 -1.53 12.10 13.92
C PHE A 79 -1.51 12.17 12.39
N LEU A 80 -2.37 13.00 11.82
CA LEU A 80 -2.58 13.15 10.38
C LEU A 80 -2.33 14.61 9.97
N SER A 81 -2.04 14.83 8.68
CA SER A 81 -1.99 16.18 8.14
C SER A 81 -3.38 16.85 8.13
N ASP A 82 -3.41 18.16 8.24
CA ASP A 82 -4.65 18.96 8.36
C ASP A 82 -5.67 18.73 7.26
N ASN A 83 -5.21 18.38 6.05
CA ASN A 83 -6.05 18.13 4.89
C ASN A 83 -6.52 16.68 4.76
N SER A 84 -6.26 15.83 5.75
CA SER A 84 -6.62 14.41 5.70
C SER A 84 -8.11 14.21 5.94
N VAL A 85 -8.83 13.71 4.94
CA VAL A 85 -10.25 13.35 5.08
C VAL A 85 -10.36 11.98 5.77
N HIS A 86 -10.21 11.97 7.10
CA HIS A 86 -10.08 10.76 7.91
C HIS A 86 -11.41 10.06 8.25
N GLN A 87 -12.55 10.72 8.10
CA GLN A 87 -13.89 10.14 8.38
C GLN A 87 -14.02 9.54 9.80
N GLY A 88 -13.29 10.08 10.77
CA GLY A 88 -13.26 9.61 12.14
C GLY A 88 -12.48 8.32 12.40
N LEU A 89 -11.60 7.89 11.47
CA LEU A 89 -10.81 6.67 11.57
C LEU A 89 -9.35 6.91 11.13
N ALA A 90 -8.41 6.44 11.94
CA ALA A 90 -7.00 6.35 11.60
C ALA A 90 -6.40 5.08 12.21
N LEU A 91 -5.67 4.30 11.43
CA LEU A 91 -5.04 3.04 11.82
C LEU A 91 -3.54 3.12 11.57
N GLU A 92 -2.74 2.92 12.62
CA GLU A 92 -1.29 2.80 12.51
C GLU A 92 -0.93 1.38 12.11
N VAL A 93 -0.22 1.24 10.98
CA VAL A 93 0.16 -0.04 10.40
C VAL A 93 1.61 -0.03 9.94
N GLU A 94 2.16 -1.22 9.73
CA GLU A 94 3.39 -1.40 8.99
C GLU A 94 3.10 -1.38 7.49
N THR A 95 4.01 -0.83 6.68
CA THR A 95 3.89 -0.88 5.23
C THR A 95 3.88 -2.33 4.74
N LEU A 96 3.16 -2.59 3.65
CA LEU A 96 3.17 -3.91 3.01
C LEU A 96 4.56 -4.19 2.41
N LYS A 97 4.97 -5.45 2.49
CA LYS A 97 6.17 -5.91 1.80
C LYS A 97 5.87 -6.08 0.32
N PHE A 98 6.79 -5.63 -0.51
CA PHE A 98 6.69 -5.85 -1.95
C PHE A 98 7.07 -7.31 -2.28
N ASN A 99 6.36 -7.87 -3.24
CA ASN A 99 6.74 -9.16 -3.81
C ASN A 99 8.04 -9.02 -4.62
N ASP A 100 8.80 -10.11 -4.72
CA ASP A 100 9.98 -10.13 -5.58
C ASP A 100 9.54 -10.13 -7.05
N LEU A 101 10.17 -9.29 -7.86
CA LEU A 101 9.86 -9.21 -9.29
C LEU A 101 10.10 -10.56 -9.99
N ASP A 102 11.13 -11.29 -9.58
CA ASP A 102 11.44 -12.59 -10.16
C ASP A 102 10.32 -13.61 -9.90
N GLU A 103 9.70 -13.60 -8.69
CA GLU A 103 8.54 -14.45 -8.38
C GLU A 103 7.34 -14.13 -9.25
N ILE A 104 7.07 -12.84 -9.48
CA ILE A 104 5.97 -12.40 -10.34
C ILE A 104 6.19 -12.87 -11.79
N LEU A 105 7.42 -12.73 -12.31
CA LEU A 105 7.77 -13.10 -13.66
C LEU A 105 7.77 -14.63 -13.86
N LEU A 106 8.20 -15.40 -12.88
CA LEU A 106 8.18 -16.87 -12.93
C LEU A 106 6.75 -17.44 -12.92
N SER A 107 5.82 -16.77 -12.24
CA SER A 107 4.41 -17.17 -12.17
C SER A 107 3.56 -16.60 -13.30
N LYS A 108 4.17 -15.92 -14.28
CA LYS A 108 3.47 -15.23 -15.37
C LYS A 108 2.83 -16.23 -16.35
N SER A 109 1.60 -15.95 -16.77
CA SER A 109 0.94 -16.58 -17.92
C SER A 109 0.87 -15.61 -19.12
N ASP A 110 0.54 -16.12 -20.31
CA ASP A 110 0.48 -15.30 -21.52
C ASP A 110 -0.65 -14.25 -21.51
N ASN A 111 -1.66 -14.45 -20.66
CA ASN A 111 -2.80 -13.55 -20.52
C ASN A 111 -2.67 -12.56 -19.36
N ASP A 112 -1.56 -12.60 -18.60
CA ASP A 112 -1.37 -11.71 -17.47
C ASP A 112 -1.09 -10.28 -17.90
N ILE A 113 -1.82 -9.32 -17.32
CA ILE A 113 -1.59 -7.90 -17.51
C ILE A 113 -0.70 -7.39 -16.37
N ILE A 114 0.42 -6.78 -16.74
CA ILE A 114 1.35 -6.13 -15.81
C ILE A 114 1.45 -4.66 -16.18
N ILE A 115 1.19 -3.78 -15.19
CA ILE A 115 1.29 -2.33 -15.37
C ILE A 115 2.66 -1.86 -14.89
N VAL A 116 3.33 -1.05 -15.68
CA VAL A 116 4.60 -0.43 -15.30
C VAL A 116 4.39 1.08 -15.13
N LEU A 117 4.70 1.59 -13.94
CA LEU A 117 4.60 3.00 -13.60
C LEU A 117 5.96 3.67 -13.79
N ASP A 118 6.05 4.62 -14.71
CA ASP A 118 7.25 5.44 -14.88
C ASP A 118 7.05 6.82 -14.23
N ARG A 119 7.78 7.05 -13.14
CA ARG A 119 7.92 8.35 -12.44
C ARG A 119 6.61 9.00 -11.98
N ILE A 120 5.60 8.20 -11.63
CA ILE A 120 4.36 8.73 -11.06
C ILE A 120 4.55 8.99 -9.57
N LYS A 121 4.70 10.28 -9.20
CA LYS A 121 5.03 10.70 -7.83
C LYS A 121 3.80 11.03 -6.97
N ASP A 122 2.68 11.35 -7.60
CA ASP A 122 1.46 11.68 -6.86
C ASP A 122 0.79 10.41 -6.30
N PRO A 123 0.66 10.28 -4.95
CA PRO A 123 0.03 9.14 -4.32
C PRO A 123 -1.42 8.92 -4.74
N GLN A 124 -2.16 9.99 -5.06
CA GLN A 124 -3.56 9.87 -5.48
C GLN A 124 -3.66 9.24 -6.87
N ASN A 125 -2.77 9.62 -7.79
CA ASN A 125 -2.73 9.03 -9.13
C ASN A 125 -2.32 7.56 -9.07
N VAL A 126 -1.30 7.21 -8.28
CA VAL A 126 -0.91 5.81 -8.09
C VAL A 126 -2.05 5.00 -7.47
N GLY A 127 -2.71 5.52 -6.43
CA GLY A 127 -3.86 4.85 -5.81
C GLY A 127 -5.03 4.64 -6.80
N ALA A 128 -5.33 5.62 -7.64
CA ALA A 128 -6.37 5.49 -8.68
C ALA A 128 -6.02 4.40 -9.71
N ILE A 129 -4.74 4.31 -10.11
CA ILE A 129 -4.26 3.26 -11.01
C ILE A 129 -4.39 1.88 -10.34
N ILE A 130 -3.97 1.74 -9.07
CA ILE A 130 -4.10 0.48 -8.32
C ILE A 130 -5.56 0.02 -8.29
N ARG A 131 -6.50 0.91 -7.96
CA ARG A 131 -7.93 0.60 -7.95
C ARG A 131 -8.43 0.13 -9.32
N SER A 132 -8.01 0.78 -10.39
CA SER A 132 -8.40 0.40 -11.76
C SER A 132 -7.77 -0.94 -12.17
N ALA A 133 -6.51 -1.17 -11.81
CA ALA A 133 -5.78 -2.39 -12.07
C ALA A 133 -6.46 -3.62 -11.44
N GLU A 134 -6.91 -3.48 -10.18
CA GLU A 134 -7.66 -4.52 -9.46
C GLU A 134 -8.95 -4.89 -10.20
N ILE A 135 -9.74 -3.88 -10.60
CA ILE A 135 -11.01 -4.10 -11.34
C ILE A 135 -10.76 -4.77 -12.68
N LEU A 136 -9.64 -4.46 -13.34
CA LEU A 136 -9.27 -5.02 -14.64
C LEU A 136 -8.56 -6.38 -14.55
N GLY A 137 -8.36 -6.90 -13.34
CA GLY A 137 -7.69 -8.18 -13.11
C GLY A 137 -6.20 -8.17 -13.46
N CYS A 138 -5.53 -7.02 -13.31
CA CYS A 138 -4.09 -6.95 -13.52
C CYS A 138 -3.35 -7.75 -12.45
N LYS A 139 -2.38 -8.54 -12.87
CA LYS A 139 -1.60 -9.41 -11.97
C LYS A 139 -0.63 -8.63 -11.09
N ALA A 140 -0.02 -7.60 -11.64
CA ALA A 140 0.97 -6.82 -10.90
C ALA A 140 1.07 -5.38 -11.40
N ILE A 141 1.54 -4.53 -10.48
CA ILE A 141 1.96 -3.16 -10.79
C ILE A 141 3.43 -3.03 -10.38
N ILE A 142 4.27 -2.59 -11.30
CA ILE A 142 5.70 -2.39 -11.09
C ILE A 142 5.98 -0.90 -11.09
N GLY A 143 6.57 -0.40 -10.03
CA GLY A 143 6.99 1.00 -9.92
C GLY A 143 8.46 1.13 -9.53
N SER A 144 9.09 2.24 -9.90
CA SER A 144 10.44 2.55 -9.47
C SER A 144 10.46 2.92 -7.99
N THR A 145 11.35 2.30 -7.22
CA THR A 145 11.51 2.53 -5.78
C THR A 145 11.80 4.01 -5.42
N TYR A 146 12.52 4.72 -6.26
CA TYR A 146 12.95 6.10 -5.96
C TYR A 146 12.10 7.17 -6.67
N HIS A 147 11.36 6.80 -7.69
CA HIS A 147 10.68 7.75 -8.56
C HIS A 147 9.16 7.59 -8.62
N CYS A 148 8.60 6.61 -7.89
CA CYS A 148 7.16 6.45 -7.70
C CYS A 148 6.74 6.76 -6.27
N ALA A 149 5.46 7.10 -6.09
CA ALA A 149 4.90 7.30 -4.76
C ALA A 149 5.01 6.03 -3.93
N GLN A 150 5.45 6.20 -2.69
CA GLN A 150 5.51 5.12 -1.71
C GLN A 150 4.16 4.95 -1.02
N GLU A 151 3.94 3.77 -0.41
CA GLU A 151 2.73 3.52 0.36
C GLU A 151 2.52 4.60 1.43
N SER A 152 1.33 5.16 1.44
CA SER A 152 0.91 6.23 2.36
C SER A 152 -0.60 6.20 2.55
N GLY A 153 -1.10 6.87 3.58
CA GLY A 153 -2.54 6.95 3.83
C GLY A 153 -3.33 7.56 2.67
N SER A 154 -2.77 8.54 1.97
CA SER A 154 -3.40 9.15 0.79
C SER A 154 -3.45 8.19 -0.40
N LEU A 155 -2.39 7.42 -0.65
CA LEU A 155 -2.34 6.41 -1.71
C LEU A 155 -3.37 5.32 -1.45
N VAL A 156 -3.34 4.72 -0.25
CA VAL A 156 -4.26 3.63 0.12
C VAL A 156 -5.72 4.11 0.09
N LYS A 157 -5.98 5.36 0.52
CA LYS A 157 -7.32 5.94 0.42
C LYS A 157 -7.79 6.10 -1.03
N ALA A 158 -6.94 6.54 -1.94
CA ALA A 158 -7.25 6.66 -3.36
C ALA A 158 -7.46 5.30 -4.03
N ALA A 159 -6.78 4.26 -3.56
CA ALA A 159 -6.95 2.88 -3.99
C ALA A 159 -8.24 2.22 -3.44
N SER A 160 -8.90 2.85 -2.46
CA SER A 160 -10.09 2.33 -1.74
C SER A 160 -9.80 1.19 -0.76
N GLY A 161 -8.55 1.03 -0.34
CA GLY A 161 -8.13 0.08 0.69
C GLY A 161 -7.03 -0.84 0.26
#